data_ec59c6bd59ce3a7e94256eb3f8584e98
#
_entry.id   ec59c6bd59ce3a7e94256eb3f8584e98
#
_cell.length_a   1.000
_cell.length_b   1.000
_cell.length_c   1.000
_cell.angle_alpha   90.00
_cell.angle_beta   90.00
_cell.angle_gamma   90.00
#
_symmetry.space_group_name_H-M   'P 1'
#
loop_
_entity.id
_entity.type
_entity.pdbx_description
1 polymer ?
#
loop_
_entity_poly.entity_id
_entity_poly.type
_entity_poly.pdbx_seq_one_letter_code
_entity_poly.pdbx_strand_id
1 'polypeptide(L)'
;MTNWMNSGGHAPRPHAENSNHETTGRHRARRWKKPLIVGGLLLMLPLASAPGVARDPDGRYANSPMKQWFDSLRSGKGPCCSDADGYALSDVDWESGNGHYRVRIDGEWHDVPDDAVITEPNRVGRTMVWPIRGYQGLSIRCFMPGSMT
;
A
#
# COMPACT_ATOMS: atom_id res chain seq x y z
N MET A 1 11.75 -34.20 43.26
CA MET A 1 12.12 -35.42 42.56
C MET A 1 11.37 -35.41 41.24
N THR A 2 11.90 -35.20 40.12
CA THR A 2 13.04 -35.70 39.39
C THR A 2 13.45 -34.70 38.31
N ASN A 3 14.73 -34.49 38.25
CA ASN A 3 15.50 -33.63 37.36
C ASN A 3 15.67 -34.32 36.00
N TRP A 4 15.51 -33.58 34.86
CA TRP A 4 16.05 -33.98 33.56
C TRP A 4 16.78 -32.81 32.91
N MET A 5 18.10 -32.76 33.13
CA MET A 5 19.05 -32.10 32.27
C MET A 5 19.19 -32.91 30.98
N ASN A 6 19.13 -32.29 29.81
CA ASN A 6 19.70 -32.87 28.61
C ASN A 6 20.57 -31.84 27.89
N SER A 7 21.84 -32.09 27.98
CA SER A 7 22.93 -31.43 27.28
C SER A 7 23.05 -32.04 25.86
N GLY A 8 23.15 -31.25 24.81
CA GLY A 8 23.50 -31.71 23.48
C GLY A 8 23.98 -30.51 22.69
N GLY A 9 25.24 -30.24 22.53
CA GLY A 9 26.18 -30.90 21.70
C GLY A 9 26.36 -30.02 20.48
N HIS A 10 27.28 -28.97 20.57
CA HIS A 10 27.72 -28.15 19.43
C HIS A 10 28.64 -29.00 18.55
N ALA A 11 28.26 -29.16 17.27
CA ALA A 11 29.15 -29.65 16.22
C ALA A 11 29.80 -28.48 15.47
N PRO A 12 31.12 -28.46 15.27
CA PRO A 12 31.80 -27.42 14.50
C PRO A 12 31.68 -27.67 12.99
N ARG A 13 31.43 -26.62 12.24
CA ARG A 13 31.41 -26.63 10.76
C ARG A 13 32.86 -26.62 10.22
N PRO A 14 33.16 -27.38 9.17
CA PRO A 14 34.47 -27.37 8.55
C PRO A 14 34.68 -26.10 7.68
N HIS A 15 35.87 -25.56 7.80
CA HIS A 15 36.40 -24.49 6.96
C HIS A 15 36.52 -24.92 5.51
N ALA A 16 35.90 -24.20 4.59
CA ALA A 16 36.13 -24.35 3.16
C ALA A 16 37.40 -23.56 2.77
N GLU A 17 38.32 -24.30 2.24
CA GLU A 17 39.65 -23.86 1.77
C GLU A 17 39.52 -23.05 0.48
N ASN A 18 40.13 -21.86 0.49
CA ASN A 18 40.15 -20.89 -0.58
C ASN A 18 41.28 -21.27 -1.58
N SER A 19 40.93 -21.84 -2.73
CA SER A 19 41.87 -22.10 -3.82
C SER A 19 41.94 -20.88 -4.73
N ASN A 20 43.01 -20.10 -4.56
CA ASN A 20 43.42 -19.07 -5.51
C ASN A 20 43.89 -19.70 -6.81
N HIS A 21 43.13 -19.55 -7.90
CA HIS A 21 43.58 -19.83 -9.25
C HIS A 21 43.97 -18.50 -9.92
N GLU A 22 45.26 -18.26 -9.90
CA GLU A 22 45.94 -17.22 -10.67
C GLU A 22 45.96 -17.59 -12.15
N THR A 23 45.16 -16.92 -12.97
CA THR A 23 45.19 -17.08 -14.42
C THR A 23 45.76 -15.83 -15.07
N THR A 24 47.04 -15.90 -15.42
CA THR A 24 47.76 -14.89 -16.18
C THR A 24 47.20 -14.81 -17.61
N GLY A 25 46.31 -13.88 -17.87
CA GLY A 25 45.74 -13.63 -19.20
C GLY A 25 46.31 -12.37 -19.82
N ARG A 26 47.13 -12.56 -20.86
CA ARG A 26 47.81 -11.52 -21.68
C ARG A 26 46.81 -10.50 -22.21
N HIS A 27 46.94 -9.25 -21.80
CA HIS A 27 46.20 -8.12 -22.36
C HIS A 27 46.67 -7.82 -23.80
N ARG A 28 45.92 -8.30 -24.81
CA ARG A 28 45.97 -7.74 -26.14
C ARG A 28 45.28 -6.39 -26.14
N ALA A 29 46.06 -5.32 -26.28
CA ALA A 29 45.56 -3.96 -26.48
C ALA A 29 44.76 -3.89 -27.78
N ARG A 30 43.44 -3.95 -27.67
CA ARG A 30 42.50 -3.72 -28.77
C ARG A 30 42.37 -2.21 -28.94
N ARG A 31 42.97 -1.68 -30.02
CA ARG A 31 42.76 -0.31 -30.50
C ARG A 31 41.28 -0.07 -30.76
N TRP A 32 40.58 0.54 -29.82
CA TRP A 32 39.23 1.03 -30.04
C TRP A 32 39.29 2.35 -30.83
N LYS A 33 38.84 2.27 -32.08
CA LYS A 33 38.50 3.43 -32.90
C LYS A 33 37.34 4.14 -32.19
N LYS A 34 37.55 5.39 -31.81
CA LYS A 34 36.53 6.23 -31.16
C LYS A 34 35.34 6.39 -32.11
N PRO A 35 34.12 5.97 -31.75
CA PRO A 35 32.95 6.36 -32.53
C PRO A 35 32.66 7.84 -32.27
N LEU A 36 32.48 8.58 -33.38
CA LEU A 36 31.94 9.93 -33.37
C LEU A 36 30.58 9.89 -32.65
N ILE A 37 30.53 10.54 -31.48
CA ILE A 37 29.30 10.75 -30.76
C ILE A 37 28.51 11.83 -31.53
N VAL A 38 27.63 11.39 -32.42
CA VAL A 38 26.58 12.24 -32.96
C VAL A 38 25.65 12.55 -31.80
N GLY A 39 25.67 13.84 -31.39
CA GLY A 39 24.87 14.35 -30.29
C GLY A 39 23.37 14.17 -30.59
N GLY A 40 22.80 13.09 -30.06
CA GLY A 40 21.36 12.94 -29.96
C GLY A 40 20.86 13.90 -28.87
N LEU A 41 20.25 15.00 -29.29
CA LEU A 41 19.47 15.89 -28.42
C LEU A 41 18.28 15.09 -27.91
N LEU A 42 18.45 14.48 -26.73
CA LEU A 42 17.36 13.80 -26.05
C LEU A 42 16.36 14.88 -25.61
N LEU A 43 15.28 15.00 -26.37
CA LEU A 43 14.15 15.84 -26.03
C LEU A 43 13.54 15.26 -24.77
N MET A 44 13.89 15.85 -23.61
CA MET A 44 13.25 15.58 -22.32
C MET A 44 11.81 16.07 -22.43
N LEU A 45 10.91 15.22 -22.92
CA LEU A 45 9.48 15.44 -22.74
C LEU A 45 9.21 15.38 -21.23
N PRO A 46 8.67 16.45 -20.62
CA PRO A 46 8.15 16.33 -19.27
C PRO A 46 7.01 15.30 -19.31
N LEU A 47 7.18 14.15 -18.65
CA LEU A 47 6.06 13.29 -18.29
C LEU A 47 5.19 14.13 -17.35
N ALA A 48 4.21 14.82 -17.91
CA ALA A 48 3.12 15.38 -17.14
C ALA A 48 2.42 14.19 -16.49
N SER A 49 2.70 13.97 -15.20
CA SER A 49 1.95 13.04 -14.36
C SER A 49 0.51 13.56 -14.35
N ALA A 50 -0.35 13.00 -15.18
CA ALA A 50 -1.77 13.27 -15.11
C ALA A 50 -2.22 12.94 -13.68
N PRO A 51 -2.91 13.84 -12.97
CA PRO A 51 -3.49 13.51 -11.68
C PRO A 51 -4.35 12.25 -11.89
N GLY A 52 -4.07 11.20 -11.10
CA GLY A 52 -4.83 9.96 -11.16
C GLY A 52 -6.29 10.30 -10.89
N VAL A 53 -7.11 10.24 -11.92
CA VAL A 53 -8.56 10.42 -11.79
C VAL A 53 -9.05 9.20 -11.03
N ALA A 54 -9.63 9.41 -9.86
CA ALA A 54 -10.32 8.38 -9.10
C ALA A 54 -11.34 7.69 -10.02
N ARG A 55 -11.33 6.35 -10.00
CA ARG A 55 -12.07 5.56 -10.98
C ARG A 55 -13.55 5.52 -10.64
N ASP A 56 -14.32 6.30 -11.36
CA ASP A 56 -15.76 6.14 -11.54
C ASP A 56 -15.98 5.69 -13.00
N PRO A 57 -15.71 4.41 -13.34
CA PRO A 57 -15.61 3.97 -14.74
C PRO A 57 -16.94 4.02 -15.50
N ASP A 58 -18.04 4.00 -14.80
CA ASP A 58 -19.41 4.10 -15.34
C ASP A 58 -20.00 5.51 -15.17
N GLY A 59 -19.26 6.43 -14.54
CA GLY A 59 -19.65 7.84 -14.42
C GLY A 59 -20.91 8.10 -13.59
N ARG A 60 -21.41 7.09 -12.84
CA ARG A 60 -22.68 7.20 -12.09
C ARG A 60 -22.66 8.23 -10.96
N TYR A 61 -21.47 8.54 -10.47
CA TYR A 61 -21.26 9.57 -9.44
C TYR A 61 -20.79 10.92 -9.99
N ALA A 62 -20.52 11.01 -11.30
CA ALA A 62 -19.99 12.23 -11.94
C ALA A 62 -20.85 13.48 -11.68
N ASN A 63 -22.16 13.30 -11.57
CA ASN A 63 -23.14 14.38 -11.31
C ASN A 63 -23.69 14.36 -9.87
N SER A 64 -23.08 13.61 -8.97
CA SER A 64 -23.49 13.60 -7.56
C SER A 64 -23.30 14.98 -6.93
N PRO A 65 -24.30 15.55 -6.23
CA PRO A 65 -24.17 16.81 -5.52
C PRO A 65 -23.14 16.75 -4.39
N MET A 66 -22.78 15.53 -3.97
CA MET A 66 -21.79 15.27 -2.93
C MET A 66 -20.38 15.00 -3.48
N LYS A 67 -20.23 14.92 -4.82
CA LYS A 67 -18.97 14.55 -5.45
C LYS A 67 -17.78 15.37 -4.95
N GLN A 68 -17.90 16.70 -4.95
CA GLN A 68 -16.83 17.60 -4.52
C GLN A 68 -16.42 17.33 -3.06
N TRP A 69 -17.38 17.02 -2.20
CA TRP A 69 -17.10 16.69 -0.80
C TRP A 69 -16.41 15.34 -0.69
N PHE A 70 -16.86 14.28 -1.37
CA PHE A 70 -16.19 12.99 -1.38
C PHE A 70 -14.77 13.09 -1.90
N ASP A 71 -14.54 13.85 -2.97
CA ASP A 71 -13.21 14.06 -3.55
C ASP A 71 -12.26 14.80 -2.58
N SER A 72 -12.80 15.57 -1.62
CA SER A 72 -12.03 16.29 -0.60
C SER A 72 -11.65 15.44 0.60
N LEU A 73 -12.31 14.29 0.81
CA LEU A 73 -12.11 13.46 2.01
C LEU A 73 -10.68 12.94 2.11
N ARG A 74 -10.15 13.02 3.33
CA ARG A 74 -8.80 12.58 3.66
C ARG A 74 -8.78 11.87 5.01
N SER A 75 -7.92 10.87 5.11
CA SER A 75 -7.50 10.30 6.37
C SER A 75 -6.01 10.62 6.62
N GLY A 76 -5.43 10.18 7.71
CA GLY A 76 -4.00 10.24 7.96
C GLY A 76 -3.19 9.48 6.89
N LYS A 77 -3.80 8.52 6.20
CA LYS A 77 -3.21 7.78 5.08
C LYS A 77 -3.25 8.56 3.75
N GLY A 78 -3.89 9.73 3.70
CA GLY A 78 -4.03 10.58 2.52
C GLY A 78 -5.44 10.58 1.91
N PRO A 79 -5.61 10.94 0.62
CA PRO A 79 -6.92 11.01 -0.02
C PRO A 79 -7.67 9.68 0.03
N CYS A 80 -8.99 9.76 0.25
CA CYS A 80 -9.84 8.58 0.41
C CYS A 80 -10.32 7.96 -0.93
N CYS A 81 -9.83 8.45 -2.07
CA CYS A 81 -10.41 8.14 -3.37
C CYS A 81 -11.80 8.75 -3.54
N SER A 82 -12.53 8.36 -4.60
CA SER A 82 -13.86 8.93 -4.86
C SER A 82 -14.95 8.21 -4.06
N ASP A 83 -16.17 8.74 -4.12
CA ASP A 83 -17.37 8.07 -3.65
C ASP A 83 -17.60 6.69 -4.32
N ALA A 84 -17.12 6.51 -5.56
CA ALA A 84 -17.21 5.25 -6.29
C ALA A 84 -16.42 4.08 -5.66
N ASP A 85 -15.36 4.38 -4.92
CA ASP A 85 -14.48 3.38 -4.30
C ASP A 85 -14.85 3.09 -2.84
N GLY A 86 -15.72 3.92 -2.25
CA GLY A 86 -16.25 3.74 -0.91
C GLY A 86 -17.65 3.12 -0.91
N TYR A 87 -18.01 2.44 0.14
CA TYR A 87 -19.37 1.95 0.33
C TYR A 87 -19.84 2.10 1.78
N ALA A 88 -21.19 2.20 1.89
CA ALA A 88 -21.83 2.28 3.20
C ALA A 88 -21.85 0.91 3.86
N LEU A 89 -21.50 0.88 5.13
CA LEU A 89 -21.70 -0.29 5.99
C LEU A 89 -23.07 -0.25 6.65
N SER A 90 -23.64 -1.41 6.92
CA SER A 90 -24.77 -1.53 7.82
C SER A 90 -24.31 -1.45 9.28
N ASP A 91 -25.22 -1.11 10.19
CA ASP A 91 -24.89 -0.92 11.61
C ASP A 91 -24.35 -2.21 12.28
N VAL A 92 -24.68 -3.37 11.75
CA VAL A 92 -24.19 -4.66 12.24
C VAL A 92 -22.82 -5.05 11.70
N ASP A 93 -22.29 -4.28 10.74
CA ASP A 93 -21.03 -4.54 10.07
C ASP A 93 -19.90 -3.61 10.52
N TRP A 94 -20.11 -2.87 11.59
CA TRP A 94 -19.08 -2.09 12.25
C TRP A 94 -19.36 -1.97 13.75
N GLU A 95 -18.30 -1.78 14.49
CA GLU A 95 -18.36 -1.58 15.94
C GLU A 95 -17.26 -0.62 16.39
N SER A 96 -17.50 0.02 17.53
CA SER A 96 -16.50 0.84 18.21
C SER A 96 -16.31 0.36 19.64
N GLY A 97 -15.05 0.30 20.09
CA GLY A 97 -14.70 -0.09 21.44
C GLY A 97 -13.32 0.40 21.81
N ASN A 98 -13.16 0.91 23.05
CA ASN A 98 -11.89 1.39 23.58
C ASN A 98 -11.17 2.45 22.69
N GLY A 99 -11.96 3.26 21.94
CA GLY A 99 -11.41 4.27 21.05
C GLY A 99 -10.98 3.77 19.67
N HIS A 100 -11.21 2.50 19.36
CA HIS A 100 -10.89 1.88 18.07
C HIS A 100 -12.16 1.43 17.36
N TYR A 101 -12.05 1.23 16.05
CA TYR A 101 -13.14 0.77 15.19
C TYR A 101 -12.78 -0.56 14.56
N ARG A 102 -13.81 -1.39 14.33
CA ARG A 102 -13.72 -2.60 13.52
C ARG A 102 -14.83 -2.62 12.51
N VAL A 103 -14.55 -3.18 11.34
CA VAL A 103 -15.52 -3.31 10.25
C VAL A 103 -15.56 -4.73 9.75
N ARG A 104 -16.74 -5.18 9.32
CA ARG A 104 -16.90 -6.50 8.70
C ARG A 104 -17.00 -6.34 7.19
N ILE A 105 -16.03 -6.92 6.49
CA ILE A 105 -15.92 -6.88 5.03
C ILE A 105 -15.80 -8.32 4.54
N ASP A 106 -16.65 -8.72 3.60
CA ASP A 106 -16.72 -10.09 3.07
C ASP A 106 -16.92 -11.17 4.16
N GLY A 107 -17.58 -10.81 5.25
CA GLY A 107 -17.84 -11.71 6.38
C GLY A 107 -16.74 -11.77 7.43
N GLU A 108 -15.60 -11.14 7.21
CA GLU A 108 -14.46 -11.08 8.13
C GLU A 108 -14.34 -9.73 8.85
N TRP A 109 -13.96 -9.78 10.13
CA TRP A 109 -13.71 -8.57 10.91
C TRP A 109 -12.30 -8.06 10.73
N HIS A 110 -12.18 -6.77 10.41
CA HIS A 110 -10.92 -6.06 10.23
C HIS A 110 -10.83 -4.89 11.18
N ASP A 111 -9.69 -4.75 11.85
CA ASP A 111 -9.41 -3.56 12.64
C ASP A 111 -9.17 -2.36 11.72
N VAL A 112 -9.78 -1.23 12.06
CA VAL A 112 -9.58 0.04 11.36
C VAL A 112 -8.37 0.72 11.99
N PRO A 113 -7.29 0.96 11.23
CA PRO A 113 -6.17 1.74 11.74
C PRO A 113 -6.60 3.16 12.12
N ASP A 114 -6.09 3.70 13.22
CA ASP A 114 -6.47 5.02 13.71
C ASP A 114 -6.21 6.12 12.69
N ASP A 115 -5.13 5.98 11.91
CA ASP A 115 -4.77 6.88 10.83
C ASP A 115 -5.67 6.76 9.58
N ALA A 116 -6.52 5.73 9.52
CA ALA A 116 -7.54 5.60 8.47
C ALA A 116 -8.85 6.32 8.82
N VAL A 117 -9.05 6.73 10.08
CA VAL A 117 -10.30 7.38 10.51
C VAL A 117 -10.36 8.80 9.99
N ILE A 118 -11.48 9.14 9.34
CA ILE A 118 -11.78 10.49 8.88
C ILE A 118 -12.36 11.27 10.06
N THR A 119 -11.77 12.43 10.37
CA THR A 119 -12.21 13.31 11.47
C THR A 119 -13.15 14.43 11.01
N GLU A 120 -13.34 14.57 9.69
CA GLU A 120 -14.30 15.54 9.15
C GLU A 120 -15.75 15.12 9.44
N PRO A 121 -16.69 16.09 9.53
CA PRO A 121 -18.10 15.80 9.76
C PRO A 121 -18.68 14.89 8.67
N ASN A 122 -19.31 13.81 9.09
CA ASN A 122 -20.00 12.88 8.18
C ASN A 122 -21.29 13.52 7.64
N ARG A 123 -21.28 13.93 6.36
CA ARG A 123 -22.44 14.54 5.69
C ARG A 123 -23.45 13.52 5.17
N VAL A 124 -23.08 12.25 5.07
CA VAL A 124 -23.95 11.17 4.58
C VAL A 124 -24.77 10.55 5.71
N GLY A 125 -24.30 10.72 6.96
CA GLY A 125 -24.94 10.16 8.16
C GLY A 125 -24.71 8.64 8.36
N ARG A 126 -24.32 7.91 7.31
CA ARG A 126 -24.04 6.47 7.36
C ARG A 126 -22.57 6.20 7.53
N THR A 127 -22.22 5.07 8.14
CA THR A 127 -20.83 4.60 8.18
C THR A 127 -20.34 4.26 6.78
N MET A 128 -19.16 4.76 6.44
CA MET A 128 -18.55 4.55 5.13
C MET A 128 -17.13 3.99 5.28
N VAL A 129 -16.73 3.10 4.36
CA VAL A 129 -15.39 2.52 4.33
C VAL A 129 -14.83 2.51 2.92
N TRP A 130 -13.51 2.74 2.79
CA TRP A 130 -12.75 2.66 1.54
C TRP A 130 -11.66 1.59 1.67
N PRO A 131 -11.98 0.33 1.35
CA PRO A 131 -11.00 -0.73 1.38
C PRO A 131 -10.15 -0.75 0.12
N ILE A 132 -8.88 -1.12 0.27
CA ILE A 132 -7.97 -1.39 -0.83
C ILE A 132 -7.58 -2.85 -0.78
N ARG A 133 -7.69 -3.54 -1.92
CA ARG A 133 -7.24 -4.92 -2.09
C ARG A 133 -5.91 -4.93 -2.83
N GLY A 134 -4.87 -5.45 -2.19
CA GLY A 134 -3.53 -5.53 -2.73
C GLY A 134 -2.91 -6.92 -2.53
N TYR A 135 -1.65 -7.08 -2.91
CA TYR A 135 -0.91 -8.33 -2.72
C TYR A 135 -0.79 -8.78 -1.26
N GLN A 136 -0.87 -7.84 -0.32
CA GLN A 136 -0.81 -8.11 1.12
C GLN A 136 -2.20 -8.34 1.74
N GLY A 137 -3.23 -8.46 0.91
CA GLY A 137 -4.60 -8.62 1.36
C GLY A 137 -5.38 -7.30 1.38
N LEU A 138 -6.44 -7.28 2.21
CA LEU A 138 -7.31 -6.13 2.39
C LEU A 138 -6.69 -5.15 3.38
N SER A 139 -6.70 -3.87 3.03
CA SER A 139 -6.33 -2.77 3.91
C SER A 139 -7.40 -1.69 3.87
N ILE A 140 -7.57 -0.93 4.96
CA ILE A 140 -8.53 0.16 5.03
C ILE A 140 -7.80 1.47 4.78
N ARG A 141 -8.16 2.14 3.70
CA ARG A 141 -7.61 3.46 3.33
C ARG A 141 -8.25 4.57 4.13
N CYS A 142 -9.58 4.54 4.20
CA CYS A 142 -10.38 5.50 4.94
C CYS A 142 -11.57 4.82 5.58
N PHE A 143 -11.97 5.36 6.72
CA PHE A 143 -13.16 4.96 7.44
C PHE A 143 -13.83 6.21 8.01
N MET A 144 -15.12 6.34 7.81
CA MET A 144 -15.94 7.42 8.33
C MET A 144 -17.03 6.82 9.21
N PRO A 145 -16.98 7.00 10.54
CA PRO A 145 -18.03 6.50 11.42
C PRO A 145 -19.36 7.19 11.14
N GLY A 146 -20.44 6.43 11.24
CA GLY A 146 -21.80 6.94 11.16
C GLY A 146 -22.14 7.78 12.38
N SER A 147 -23.20 8.59 12.27
CA SER A 147 -23.79 9.23 13.42
C SER A 147 -24.54 8.14 14.21
N MET A 148 -24.03 7.82 15.40
CA MET A 148 -24.81 7.00 16.35
C MET A 148 -25.98 7.88 16.84
N THR A 149 -27.16 7.59 16.36
CA THR A 149 -28.42 8.19 16.87
C THR A 149 -29.06 7.28 17.87
#